data_c9560c1de5a48f4b20fd46000f9c27a7
#
_entry.id   c9560c1de5a48f4b20fd46000f9c27a7
#
_cell.length_a   1.000
_cell.length_b   1.000
_cell.length_c   1.000
_cell.angle_alpha   90.00
_cell.angle_beta   90.00
_cell.angle_gamma   90.00
#
_symmetry.space_group_name_H-M   'P 1'
#
loop_
_entity.id
_entity.type
_entity.pdbx_description
1 polymer ?
#
loop_
_entity_poly.entity_id
_entity_poly.type
_entity_poly.pdbx_seq_one_letter_code
_entity_poly.pdbx_strand_id
1 'polypeptide(L)'
;MHISSMTIDNYRTFRHVVFQFDRQVNYMVGDNNIGKSNFLCLLKWISHGYGFREGDFLDADHPIEIRLVLAEEAGGETAELYLVQAVQEVVPRLFDRASGRQLPLEYLRCLFYIDFSLCEMPRRMMAHASMGELLSLLQHYFTESPAVISEVETMFREKGIGISLPKEHPSQAALSLLETLFGERGDGSSYQRTACLMARTALVLLMQMMKKKASRAISFEHMVTTDAKGRRFLSLLVSVDEPELHLHPYLQRAMLSFCHMILSNEEPFFLKLVQTLLGVDGLSGQLFVVTHSTDALVNDYRQII
;
A
#
# COMPACT_ATOMS: atom_id res chain seq x y z
N MET A 1 -3.86 -9.42 8.78
CA MET A 1 -2.82 -10.39 8.34
C MET A 1 -1.62 -9.62 7.83
N HIS A 2 -0.38 -10.03 8.15
CA HIS A 2 0.87 -9.39 7.73
C HIS A 2 1.94 -10.45 7.44
N ILE A 3 2.97 -10.08 6.69
CA ILE A 3 4.12 -10.94 6.45
C ILE A 3 5.06 -10.83 7.65
N SER A 4 5.31 -11.92 8.36
CA SER A 4 6.25 -11.95 9.50
C SER A 4 7.67 -12.35 9.10
N SER A 5 7.81 -13.23 8.11
CA SER A 5 9.11 -13.58 7.55
C SER A 5 9.01 -14.07 6.11
N MET A 6 10.12 -13.96 5.38
CA MET A 6 10.26 -14.46 4.03
C MET A 6 11.65 -15.02 3.81
N THR A 7 11.74 -16.25 3.30
CA THR A 7 12.98 -16.82 2.79
C THR A 7 12.92 -16.84 1.28
N ILE A 8 13.94 -16.32 0.61
CA ILE A 8 14.01 -16.19 -0.84
C ILE A 8 15.25 -16.93 -1.32
N ASP A 9 15.09 -17.86 -2.25
CA ASP A 9 16.20 -18.52 -2.91
C ASP A 9 16.06 -18.44 -4.42
N ASN A 10 17.19 -18.27 -5.09
CA ASN A 10 17.34 -18.24 -6.54
C ASN A 10 16.55 -17.15 -7.29
N TYR A 11 16.18 -16.05 -6.62
CA TYR A 11 15.47 -14.95 -7.26
C TYR A 11 16.39 -13.74 -7.50
N ARG A 12 16.71 -13.44 -8.75
CA ARG A 12 17.57 -12.31 -9.18
C ARG A 12 18.90 -12.27 -8.40
N THR A 13 19.04 -11.34 -7.46
CA THR A 13 20.26 -11.18 -6.62
C THR A 13 20.18 -11.98 -5.32
N PHE A 14 19.04 -12.56 -5.00
CA PHE A 14 18.84 -13.27 -3.72
C PHE A 14 19.21 -14.75 -3.85
N ARG A 15 20.17 -15.15 -3.02
CA ARG A 15 20.58 -16.53 -2.83
C ARG A 15 20.43 -16.88 -1.37
N HIS A 16 19.43 -17.66 -1.04
CA HIS A 16 19.15 -18.14 0.32
C HIS A 16 19.10 -17.04 1.37
N VAL A 17 18.35 -15.96 1.09
CA VAL A 17 18.21 -14.80 1.98
C VAL A 17 16.98 -14.95 2.84
N VAL A 18 17.12 -14.65 4.14
CA VAL A 18 16.01 -14.68 5.11
C VAL A 18 15.75 -13.27 5.61
N PHE A 19 14.51 -12.82 5.45
CA PHE A 19 14.01 -11.57 6.01
C PHE A 19 13.08 -11.85 7.18
N GLN A 20 13.23 -11.06 8.25
CA GLN A 20 12.28 -10.96 9.35
C GLN A 20 11.66 -9.58 9.31
N PHE A 21 10.35 -9.51 9.42
CA PHE A 21 9.63 -8.24 9.24
C PHE A 21 8.95 -7.80 10.51
N ASP A 22 9.02 -6.48 10.77
CA ASP A 22 8.15 -5.83 11.72
C ASP A 22 6.71 -5.80 11.19
N ARG A 23 5.78 -5.84 12.11
CA ARG A 23 4.35 -5.86 11.79
C ARG A 23 3.87 -4.61 11.06
N GLN A 24 4.49 -3.46 11.32
CA GLN A 24 4.00 -2.17 10.85
C GLN A 24 4.90 -1.55 9.79
N VAL A 25 6.17 -1.29 10.10
CA VAL A 25 7.07 -0.56 9.22
C VAL A 25 8.40 -1.30 9.07
N ASN A 26 8.84 -1.45 7.84
CA ASN A 26 10.08 -2.12 7.48
C ASN A 26 10.91 -1.22 6.58
N TYR A 27 12.13 -0.88 7.00
CA TYR A 27 13.06 -0.08 6.24
C TYR A 27 14.16 -0.95 5.64
N MET A 28 14.28 -0.94 4.32
CA MET A 28 15.42 -1.49 3.60
C MET A 28 16.38 -0.37 3.27
N VAL A 29 17.49 -0.31 3.99
CA VAL A 29 18.53 0.71 3.82
C VAL A 29 19.79 0.08 3.25
N GLY A 30 20.44 0.73 2.30
CA GLY A 30 21.69 0.25 1.74
C GLY A 30 22.03 0.84 0.39
N ASP A 31 23.21 0.47 -0.12
CA ASP A 31 23.73 0.95 -1.40
C ASP A 31 22.90 0.49 -2.61
N ASN A 32 23.21 1.08 -3.78
CA ASN A 32 22.62 0.66 -5.03
C ASN A 32 22.99 -0.81 -5.35
N ASN A 33 22.11 -1.50 -6.05
CA ASN A 33 22.31 -2.87 -6.56
C ASN A 33 22.34 -4.01 -5.51
N ILE A 34 22.07 -3.77 -4.23
CA ILE A 34 21.99 -4.85 -3.23
C ILE A 34 20.67 -5.64 -3.28
N GLY A 35 19.74 -5.26 -4.17
CA GLY A 35 18.49 -5.99 -4.37
C GLY A 35 17.24 -5.36 -3.77
N LYS A 36 17.29 -4.14 -3.21
CA LYS A 36 16.13 -3.48 -2.58
C LYS A 36 14.91 -3.41 -3.50
N SER A 37 15.08 -2.87 -4.72
CA SER A 37 13.99 -2.80 -5.70
C SER A 37 13.56 -4.19 -6.20
N ASN A 38 14.49 -5.18 -6.22
CA ASN A 38 14.14 -6.57 -6.51
C ASN A 38 13.18 -7.15 -5.47
N PHE A 39 13.35 -6.79 -4.20
CA PHE A 39 12.44 -7.19 -3.13
C PHE A 39 11.04 -6.59 -3.32
N LEU A 40 10.93 -5.29 -3.63
CA LEU A 40 9.63 -4.67 -3.90
C LEU A 40 8.95 -5.28 -5.14
N CYS A 41 9.73 -5.57 -6.19
CA CYS A 41 9.24 -6.32 -7.34
C CYS A 41 8.69 -7.68 -6.92
N LEU A 42 9.39 -8.41 -6.06
CA LEU A 42 8.97 -9.71 -5.56
C LEU A 42 7.64 -9.62 -4.79
N LEU A 43 7.50 -8.66 -3.87
CA LEU A 43 6.24 -8.43 -3.15
C LEU A 43 5.07 -8.19 -4.09
N LYS A 44 5.29 -7.37 -5.11
CA LYS A 44 4.29 -7.07 -6.15
C LYS A 44 3.90 -8.34 -6.92
N TRP A 45 4.86 -9.14 -7.35
CA TRP A 45 4.63 -10.38 -8.10
C TRP A 45 3.86 -11.40 -7.29
N ILE A 46 4.26 -11.64 -6.04
CA ILE A 46 3.60 -12.56 -5.12
C ILE A 46 2.13 -12.12 -4.90
N SER A 47 1.90 -10.86 -4.59
CA SER A 47 0.55 -10.32 -4.31
C SER A 47 -0.39 -10.40 -5.51
N HIS A 48 0.14 -10.41 -6.74
CA HIS A 48 -0.66 -10.56 -7.95
C HIS A 48 -0.78 -12.02 -8.44
N GLY A 49 0.03 -12.92 -7.91
CA GLY A 49 0.09 -14.32 -8.34
C GLY A 49 0.65 -14.48 -9.76
N TYR A 50 1.61 -13.61 -10.15
CA TYR A 50 2.28 -13.72 -11.44
C TYR A 50 3.39 -14.78 -11.40
N GLY A 51 3.68 -15.37 -12.56
CA GLY A 51 4.85 -16.23 -12.73
C GLY A 51 6.13 -15.42 -12.92
N PHE A 52 7.26 -16.04 -12.58
CA PHE A 52 8.60 -15.50 -12.78
C PHE A 52 9.07 -15.76 -14.21
N ARG A 53 9.84 -14.82 -14.76
CA ARG A 53 10.42 -14.93 -16.10
C ARG A 53 11.83 -15.51 -16.01
N GLU A 54 12.37 -16.00 -17.11
CA GLU A 54 13.73 -16.55 -17.20
C GLU A 54 14.78 -15.62 -16.58
N GLY A 55 14.72 -14.31 -16.83
CA GLY A 55 15.63 -13.32 -16.26
C GLY A 55 15.45 -13.06 -14.75
N ASP A 56 14.45 -13.65 -14.10
CA ASP A 56 14.27 -13.58 -12.65
C ASP A 56 15.01 -14.70 -11.91
N PHE A 57 15.48 -15.74 -12.62
CA PHE A 57 16.26 -16.83 -12.05
C PHE A 57 17.73 -16.42 -11.94
N LEU A 58 18.32 -16.56 -10.75
CA LEU A 58 19.77 -16.37 -10.55
C LEU A 58 20.56 -17.48 -11.22
N ASP A 59 20.04 -18.71 -11.15
CA ASP A 59 20.53 -19.92 -11.75
C ASP A 59 19.36 -20.68 -12.40
N ALA A 60 19.43 -20.87 -13.72
CA ALA A 60 18.36 -21.50 -14.50
C ALA A 60 18.19 -23.00 -14.21
N ASP A 61 19.21 -23.66 -13.65
CA ASP A 61 19.18 -25.09 -13.30
C ASP A 61 18.45 -25.36 -11.97
N HIS A 62 18.16 -24.30 -11.21
CA HIS A 62 17.49 -24.39 -9.91
C HIS A 62 16.16 -23.63 -9.92
N PRO A 63 15.12 -24.09 -9.21
CA PRO A 63 13.86 -23.38 -9.08
C PRO A 63 14.03 -22.11 -8.24
N ILE A 64 13.16 -21.12 -8.48
CA ILE A 64 12.92 -20.06 -7.49
C ILE A 64 12.08 -20.67 -6.37
N GLU A 65 12.55 -20.50 -5.13
CA GLU A 65 11.86 -20.98 -3.93
C GLU A 65 11.61 -19.81 -2.98
N ILE A 66 10.37 -19.64 -2.55
CA ILE A 66 9.99 -18.60 -1.59
C ILE A 66 9.17 -19.23 -0.49
N ARG A 67 9.62 -19.05 0.76
CA ARG A 67 8.86 -19.37 1.96
C ARG A 67 8.32 -18.10 2.55
N LEU A 68 7.03 -18.07 2.78
CA LEU A 68 6.32 -16.89 3.28
C LEU A 68 5.55 -17.27 4.54
N VAL A 69 5.82 -16.59 5.64
CA VAL A 69 5.06 -16.77 6.89
C VAL A 69 4.12 -15.58 7.04
N LEU A 70 2.82 -15.85 7.02
CA LEU A 70 1.76 -14.89 7.28
C LEU A 70 1.29 -15.06 8.72
N ALA A 71 1.17 -13.96 9.45
CA ALA A 71 0.66 -13.94 10.81
C ALA A 71 -0.61 -13.08 10.92
N GLU A 72 -1.55 -13.50 11.76
CA GLU A 72 -2.74 -12.74 12.10
C GLU A 72 -2.50 -11.76 13.25
N GLU A 73 -3.37 -10.74 13.37
CA GLU A 73 -3.18 -9.65 14.33
C GLU A 73 -3.35 -10.04 15.79
N ALA A 74 -4.15 -11.04 16.09
CA ALA A 74 -4.57 -11.38 17.45
C ALA A 74 -3.81 -12.55 18.09
N GLY A 75 -2.60 -12.89 17.60
CA GLY A 75 -1.91 -14.10 18.03
C GLY A 75 -2.59 -15.37 17.50
N GLY A 76 -3.34 -15.22 16.43
CA GLY A 76 -3.99 -16.29 15.69
C GLY A 76 -3.01 -17.18 14.91
N GLU A 77 -3.55 -18.07 14.15
CA GLU A 77 -2.79 -19.05 13.36
C GLU A 77 -1.83 -18.37 12.39
N THR A 78 -0.62 -18.88 12.31
CA THR A 78 0.35 -18.52 11.29
C THR A 78 0.20 -19.45 10.11
N ALA A 79 0.09 -18.92 8.89
CA ALA A 79 0.13 -19.70 7.66
C ALA A 79 1.55 -19.70 7.11
N GLU A 80 2.16 -20.86 6.97
CA GLU A 80 3.46 -21.00 6.31
C GLU A 80 3.25 -21.50 4.88
N LEU A 81 3.55 -20.63 3.91
CA LEU A 81 3.37 -20.88 2.49
C LEU A 81 4.70 -21.16 1.81
N TYR A 82 4.69 -22.06 0.85
CA TYR A 82 5.84 -22.40 0.03
C TYR A 82 5.48 -22.21 -1.44
N LEU A 83 6.16 -21.28 -2.09
CA LEU A 83 6.03 -20.99 -3.51
C LEU A 83 7.26 -21.50 -4.24
N VAL A 84 7.07 -22.25 -5.32
CA VAL A 84 8.15 -22.79 -6.14
C VAL A 84 7.82 -22.68 -7.62
N GLN A 85 8.81 -22.26 -8.41
CA GLN A 85 8.71 -22.26 -9.88
C GLN A 85 10.04 -22.68 -10.50
N ALA A 86 10.01 -23.69 -11.36
CA ALA A 86 11.14 -24.01 -12.24
C ALA A 86 11.12 -23.13 -13.50
N VAL A 87 12.27 -22.96 -14.17
CA VAL A 87 12.39 -22.08 -15.33
C VAL A 87 11.48 -22.47 -16.49
N GLN A 88 11.14 -23.76 -16.61
CA GLN A 88 10.23 -24.29 -17.65
C GLN A 88 8.74 -24.07 -17.32
N GLU A 89 8.43 -23.70 -16.09
CA GLU A 89 7.05 -23.48 -15.64
C GLU A 89 6.61 -22.03 -15.91
N VAL A 90 5.39 -21.85 -16.37
CA VAL A 90 4.84 -20.52 -16.68
C VAL A 90 4.36 -19.81 -15.42
N VAL A 91 3.87 -20.57 -14.44
CA VAL A 91 3.33 -20.06 -13.18
C VAL A 91 3.90 -20.86 -12.01
N PRO A 92 4.09 -20.22 -10.85
CA PRO A 92 4.56 -20.93 -9.66
C PRO A 92 3.48 -21.85 -9.10
N ARG A 93 3.93 -22.84 -8.35
CA ARG A 93 3.08 -23.71 -7.53
C ARG A 93 3.15 -23.23 -6.09
N LEU A 94 2.00 -23.11 -5.45
CA LEU A 94 1.86 -22.69 -4.07
C LEU A 94 1.42 -23.88 -3.21
N PHE A 95 2.05 -24.04 -2.05
CA PHE A 95 1.73 -25.11 -1.09
C PHE A 95 1.55 -24.51 0.31
N ASP A 96 0.60 -25.05 1.06
CA ASP A 96 0.59 -24.94 2.51
C ASP A 96 1.63 -25.89 3.07
N ARG A 97 2.61 -25.36 3.79
CA ARG A 97 3.72 -26.16 4.29
C ARG A 97 3.32 -27.13 5.40
N ALA A 98 2.35 -26.77 6.22
CA ALA A 98 1.89 -27.59 7.32
C ALA A 98 1.19 -28.87 6.85
N SER A 99 0.32 -28.74 5.85
CA SER A 99 -0.44 -29.87 5.30
C SER A 99 0.18 -30.51 4.05
N GLY A 100 1.14 -29.84 3.41
CA GLY A 100 1.69 -30.23 2.10
C GLY A 100 0.69 -30.08 0.94
N ARG A 101 -0.47 -29.52 1.19
CA ARG A 101 -1.54 -29.34 0.20
C ARG A 101 -1.20 -28.21 -0.77
N GLN A 102 -1.37 -28.48 -2.06
CA GLN A 102 -1.29 -27.41 -3.06
C GLN A 102 -2.48 -26.47 -2.94
N LEU A 103 -2.19 -25.17 -2.92
CA LEU A 103 -3.16 -24.09 -2.86
C LEU A 103 -3.27 -23.38 -4.21
N PRO A 104 -4.41 -22.77 -4.55
CA PRO A 104 -4.52 -21.88 -5.69
C PRO A 104 -3.71 -20.60 -5.46
N LEU A 105 -3.12 -20.04 -6.51
CA LEU A 105 -2.34 -18.79 -6.41
C LEU A 105 -3.17 -17.59 -5.93
N GLU A 106 -4.49 -17.65 -6.13
CA GLU A 106 -5.45 -16.67 -5.61
C GLU A 106 -5.36 -16.51 -4.09
N TYR A 107 -4.87 -17.52 -3.38
CA TYR A 107 -4.66 -17.43 -1.93
C TYR A 107 -3.67 -16.30 -1.55
N LEU A 108 -2.66 -16.04 -2.38
CA LEU A 108 -1.71 -14.94 -2.17
C LEU A 108 -2.34 -13.56 -2.32
N ARG A 109 -3.52 -13.47 -2.93
CA ARG A 109 -4.29 -12.23 -3.06
C ARG A 109 -5.00 -11.81 -1.78
N CYS A 110 -4.81 -12.55 -0.67
CA CYS A 110 -5.24 -12.13 0.67
C CYS A 110 -4.53 -10.86 1.14
N LEU A 111 -3.39 -10.51 0.52
CA LEU A 111 -2.64 -9.29 0.78
C LEU A 111 -2.83 -8.31 -0.39
N PHE A 112 -3.43 -7.15 -0.09
CA PHE A 112 -3.56 -6.11 -1.09
C PHE A 112 -2.28 -5.27 -1.15
N TYR A 113 -1.55 -5.37 -2.27
CA TYR A 113 -0.33 -4.61 -2.49
C TYR A 113 -0.61 -3.27 -3.17
N ILE A 114 -0.08 -2.18 -2.60
CA ILE A 114 -0.06 -0.84 -3.18
C ILE A 114 1.40 -0.40 -3.34
N ASP A 115 1.80 -0.17 -4.59
CA ASP A 115 3.05 0.49 -4.94
C ASP A 115 2.84 2.00 -4.88
N PHE A 116 3.35 2.60 -3.82
CA PHE A 116 3.23 4.03 -3.58
C PHE A 116 4.50 4.74 -4.03
N SER A 117 4.66 4.90 -5.33
CA SER A 117 5.77 5.64 -5.91
C SER A 117 5.48 7.14 -5.89
N LEU A 118 6.20 7.88 -5.04
CA LEU A 118 6.08 9.34 -4.93
C LEU A 118 6.51 10.07 -6.19
N CYS A 119 7.50 9.54 -6.91
CA CYS A 119 8.00 10.14 -8.15
C CYS A 119 6.96 10.21 -9.24
N GLU A 120 6.06 9.25 -9.25
CA GLU A 120 5.04 9.14 -10.28
C GLU A 120 3.71 9.76 -9.87
N MET A 121 3.56 10.08 -8.55
CA MET A 121 2.31 10.62 -8.04
C MET A 121 1.84 11.88 -8.76
N PRO A 122 2.65 12.94 -8.94
CA PRO A 122 2.22 14.10 -9.72
C PRO A 122 2.08 13.77 -11.21
N ARG A 123 3.02 13.00 -11.78
CA ARG A 123 3.04 12.71 -13.23
C ARG A 123 1.98 11.69 -13.66
N ARG A 124 1.77 10.61 -12.88
CA ARG A 124 0.73 9.60 -13.18
C ARG A 124 -0.68 10.10 -12.87
N MET A 125 -0.83 10.93 -11.83
CA MET A 125 -2.14 11.51 -11.51
C MET A 125 -2.49 12.69 -12.41
N MET A 126 -1.50 13.43 -12.92
CA MET A 126 -1.71 14.45 -13.96
C MET A 126 -1.86 13.84 -15.36
N ALA A 127 -1.54 12.56 -15.56
CA ALA A 127 -1.99 11.88 -16.76
C ALA A 127 -3.52 11.90 -16.78
N HIS A 128 -4.10 12.54 -17.82
CA HIS A 128 -5.53 12.83 -17.93
C HIS A 128 -6.47 11.63 -17.59
N ALA A 129 -6.04 10.40 -17.86
CA ALA A 129 -6.81 9.20 -17.56
C ALA A 129 -6.97 8.94 -16.04
N SER A 130 -5.90 9.02 -15.26
CA SER A 130 -5.94 8.74 -13.80
C SER A 130 -6.69 9.84 -13.04
N MET A 131 -6.59 11.10 -13.47
CA MET A 131 -7.34 12.19 -12.87
C MET A 131 -8.83 12.10 -13.19
N GLY A 132 -9.19 11.70 -14.42
CA GLY A 132 -10.58 11.46 -14.82
C GLY A 132 -11.20 10.31 -14.06
N GLU A 133 -10.47 9.22 -13.82
CA GLU A 133 -10.93 8.11 -12.99
C GLU A 133 -11.15 8.52 -11.53
N LEU A 134 -10.22 9.30 -10.96
CA LEU A 134 -10.34 9.83 -9.60
C LEU A 134 -11.54 10.76 -9.48
N LEU A 135 -11.70 11.67 -10.44
CA LEU A 135 -12.87 12.56 -10.50
C LEU A 135 -14.17 11.77 -10.56
N SER A 136 -14.26 10.77 -11.44
CA SER A 136 -15.46 9.92 -11.58
C SER A 136 -15.77 9.15 -10.30
N LEU A 137 -14.76 8.61 -9.61
CA LEU A 137 -14.92 7.93 -8.32
C LEU A 137 -15.44 8.88 -7.24
N LEU A 138 -14.84 10.07 -7.12
CA LEU A 138 -15.26 11.08 -6.14
C LEU A 138 -16.66 11.60 -6.44
N GLN A 139 -17.00 11.83 -7.71
CA GLN A 139 -18.35 12.27 -8.13
C GLN A 139 -19.40 11.22 -7.76
N HIS A 140 -19.14 9.96 -8.12
CA HIS A 140 -20.04 8.87 -7.76
C HIS A 140 -20.23 8.80 -6.24
N TYR A 141 -19.13 8.87 -5.50
CA TYR A 141 -19.16 8.75 -4.07
C TYR A 141 -19.87 9.92 -3.37
N PHE A 142 -19.58 11.16 -3.77
CA PHE A 142 -20.27 12.33 -3.23
C PHE A 142 -21.77 12.34 -3.59
N THR A 143 -22.14 11.71 -4.69
CA THR A 143 -23.55 11.51 -5.07
C THR A 143 -24.25 10.49 -4.19
N GLU A 144 -23.60 9.35 -3.93
CA GLU A 144 -24.14 8.29 -3.07
C GLU A 144 -24.19 8.72 -1.58
N SER A 145 -23.27 9.56 -1.13
CA SER A 145 -23.12 9.97 0.27
C SER A 145 -22.84 11.47 0.41
N PRO A 146 -23.80 12.37 0.18
CA PRO A 146 -23.58 13.82 0.21
C PRO A 146 -23.05 14.34 1.56
N ALA A 147 -23.38 13.69 2.67
CA ALA A 147 -22.90 14.05 4.01
C ALA A 147 -21.36 14.06 4.10
N VAL A 148 -20.71 13.20 3.34
CA VAL A 148 -19.24 13.09 3.31
C VAL A 148 -18.59 14.36 2.77
N ILE A 149 -19.24 15.13 1.90
CA ILE A 149 -18.69 16.40 1.42
C ILE A 149 -18.41 17.34 2.62
N SER A 150 -19.34 17.40 3.57
CA SER A 150 -19.17 18.21 4.79
C SER A 150 -18.07 17.67 5.71
N GLU A 151 -17.92 16.37 5.79
CA GLU A 151 -16.88 15.72 6.58
C GLU A 151 -15.51 15.96 5.97
N VAL A 152 -15.36 15.80 4.67
CA VAL A 152 -14.13 16.11 3.92
C VAL A 152 -13.76 17.60 4.10
N GLU A 153 -14.70 18.52 3.92
CA GLU A 153 -14.48 19.96 4.12
C GLU A 153 -13.98 20.27 5.53
N THR A 154 -14.61 19.67 6.55
CA THR A 154 -14.23 19.86 7.96
C THR A 154 -12.82 19.36 8.23
N MET A 155 -12.48 18.16 7.74
CA MET A 155 -11.14 17.60 7.87
C MET A 155 -10.06 18.50 7.28
N PHE A 156 -10.27 18.97 6.07
CA PHE A 156 -9.29 19.83 5.42
C PHE A 156 -9.12 21.15 6.18
N ARG A 157 -10.21 21.69 6.72
CA ARG A 157 -10.18 22.90 7.55
C ARG A 157 -9.41 22.67 8.85
N GLU A 158 -9.61 21.56 9.54
CA GLU A 158 -8.87 21.19 10.76
C GLU A 158 -7.38 21.03 10.49
N LYS A 159 -7.00 20.57 9.30
CA LYS A 159 -5.62 20.49 8.85
C LYS A 159 -5.07 21.79 8.25
N GLY A 160 -5.79 22.91 8.41
CA GLY A 160 -5.36 24.24 7.95
C GLY A 160 -5.42 24.43 6.43
N ILE A 161 -6.10 23.55 5.70
CA ILE A 161 -6.36 23.72 4.27
C ILE A 161 -7.71 24.36 4.10
N GLY A 162 -7.72 25.65 3.72
CA GLY A 162 -8.95 26.39 3.41
C GLY A 162 -9.58 25.86 2.14
N ILE A 163 -10.61 25.02 2.28
CA ILE A 163 -11.43 24.53 1.17
C ILE A 163 -12.90 24.79 1.47
N SER A 164 -13.66 25.12 0.44
CA SER A 164 -15.12 25.20 0.50
C SER A 164 -15.69 24.35 -0.64
N LEU A 165 -16.45 23.33 -0.28
CA LEU A 165 -17.01 22.38 -1.23
C LEU A 165 -18.52 22.63 -1.42
N PRO A 166 -19.01 22.77 -2.66
CA PRO A 166 -20.44 22.98 -2.94
C PRO A 166 -21.25 21.72 -2.63
N LYS A 167 -21.95 21.72 -1.50
CA LYS A 167 -22.66 20.54 -0.96
C LYS A 167 -23.81 20.06 -1.81
N GLU A 168 -24.45 21.00 -2.54
CA GLU A 168 -25.59 20.71 -3.41
C GLU A 168 -25.18 20.17 -4.81
N HIS A 169 -23.88 20.24 -5.12
CA HIS A 169 -23.34 19.88 -6.43
C HIS A 169 -22.16 18.91 -6.28
N PRO A 170 -22.41 17.60 -6.10
CA PRO A 170 -21.39 16.58 -5.88
C PRO A 170 -20.25 16.58 -6.91
N SER A 171 -20.59 16.78 -8.19
CA SER A 171 -19.61 16.83 -9.27
C SER A 171 -18.67 18.04 -9.15
N GLN A 172 -19.19 19.21 -8.77
CA GLN A 172 -18.39 20.40 -8.53
C GLN A 172 -17.57 20.26 -7.26
N ALA A 173 -18.12 19.65 -6.20
CA ALA A 173 -17.38 19.37 -4.97
C ALA A 173 -16.15 18.50 -5.24
N ALA A 174 -16.31 17.42 -6.03
CA ALA A 174 -15.22 16.55 -6.42
C ALA A 174 -14.14 17.30 -7.23
N LEU A 175 -14.56 18.13 -8.19
CA LEU A 175 -13.64 18.93 -9.00
C LEU A 175 -12.88 19.92 -8.13
N SER A 176 -13.58 20.71 -7.29
CA SER A 176 -12.98 21.70 -6.40
C SER A 176 -12.00 21.08 -5.40
N LEU A 177 -12.29 19.85 -4.91
CA LEU A 177 -11.38 19.10 -4.07
C LEU A 177 -10.09 18.77 -4.82
N LEU A 178 -10.18 18.24 -6.03
CA LEU A 178 -9.01 17.89 -6.84
C LEU A 178 -8.18 19.10 -7.23
N GLU A 179 -8.83 20.20 -7.64
CA GLU A 179 -8.15 21.47 -7.96
C GLU A 179 -7.41 22.03 -6.74
N THR A 180 -8.01 21.93 -5.54
CA THR A 180 -7.37 22.38 -4.31
C THR A 180 -6.15 21.54 -3.97
N LEU A 181 -6.23 20.22 -4.14
CA LEU A 181 -5.16 19.31 -3.76
C LEU A 181 -4.04 19.22 -4.80
N PHE A 182 -4.37 19.25 -6.08
CA PHE A 182 -3.43 19.00 -7.17
C PHE A 182 -3.13 20.22 -8.02
N GLY A 183 -3.86 21.33 -7.84
CA GLY A 183 -3.56 22.59 -8.50
C GLY A 183 -2.21 23.18 -8.06
N GLU A 184 -1.54 23.85 -8.98
CA GLU A 184 -0.28 24.58 -8.72
C GLU A 184 -0.56 25.80 -7.85
N ARG A 185 -0.53 25.66 -6.54
CA ARG A 185 -0.51 26.79 -5.60
C ARG A 185 0.93 27.02 -5.15
N GLY A 186 1.62 27.96 -5.83
CA GLY A 186 3.05 28.26 -5.62
C GLY A 186 3.43 28.82 -4.24
N ASP A 187 2.49 29.43 -3.47
CA ASP A 187 2.83 30.31 -2.34
C ASP A 187 2.36 29.83 -0.96
N GLY A 188 2.07 28.54 -0.79
CA GLY A 188 1.65 28.01 0.51
C GLY A 188 2.78 27.94 1.54
N SER A 189 2.46 28.20 2.83
CA SER A 189 3.38 27.97 3.95
C SER A 189 3.89 26.50 3.97
N SER A 190 5.02 26.24 4.63
CA SER A 190 5.56 24.89 4.80
C SER A 190 4.52 23.92 5.40
N TYR A 191 3.73 24.41 6.36
CA TYR A 191 2.64 23.66 6.97
C TYR A 191 1.55 23.27 5.96
N GLN A 192 1.12 24.19 5.11
CA GLN A 192 0.11 23.92 4.08
C GLN A 192 0.61 22.90 3.05
N ARG A 193 1.89 22.99 2.64
CA ARG A 193 2.49 21.98 1.73
C ARG A 193 2.49 20.60 2.33
N THR A 194 2.83 20.47 3.62
CA THR A 194 2.80 19.20 4.35
C THR A 194 1.37 18.65 4.43
N ALA A 195 0.41 19.48 4.81
CA ALA A 195 -0.99 19.09 4.91
C ALA A 195 -1.56 18.65 3.55
N CYS A 196 -1.25 19.36 2.46
CA CYS A 196 -1.63 18.97 1.10
C CYS A 196 -0.99 17.63 0.68
N LEU A 197 0.28 17.41 1.02
CA LEU A 197 0.95 16.14 0.73
C LEU A 197 0.28 14.97 1.47
N MET A 198 -0.02 15.13 2.75
CA MET A 198 -0.73 14.12 3.55
C MET A 198 -2.12 13.83 2.98
N ALA A 199 -2.86 14.86 2.61
CA ALA A 199 -4.19 14.71 2.01
C ALA A 199 -4.15 13.99 0.66
N ARG A 200 -3.17 14.31 -0.19
CA ARG A 200 -2.94 13.60 -1.46
C ARG A 200 -2.62 12.12 -1.21
N THR A 201 -1.73 11.84 -0.25
CA THR A 201 -1.36 10.47 0.15
C THR A 201 -2.59 9.68 0.56
N ALA A 202 -3.40 10.22 1.47
CA ALA A 202 -4.63 9.59 1.93
C ALA A 202 -5.60 9.31 0.76
N LEU A 203 -5.81 10.30 -0.11
CA LEU A 203 -6.72 10.18 -1.24
C LEU A 203 -6.26 9.12 -2.25
N VAL A 204 -4.96 9.04 -2.52
CA VAL A 204 -4.38 8.02 -3.43
C VAL A 204 -4.55 6.63 -2.87
N LEU A 205 -4.22 6.42 -1.59
CA LEU A 205 -4.41 5.14 -0.91
C LEU A 205 -5.88 4.71 -0.94
N LEU A 206 -6.77 5.62 -0.57
CA LEU A 206 -8.21 5.37 -0.58
C LEU A 206 -8.73 5.00 -1.97
N MET A 207 -8.31 5.74 -2.99
CA MET A 207 -8.67 5.47 -4.39
C MET A 207 -8.22 4.08 -4.84
N GLN A 208 -6.99 3.67 -4.52
CA GLN A 208 -6.47 2.35 -4.86
C GLN A 208 -7.33 1.24 -4.21
N MET A 209 -7.68 1.42 -2.94
CA MET A 209 -8.54 0.48 -2.22
C MET A 209 -9.96 0.42 -2.81
N MET A 210 -10.54 1.57 -3.18
CA MET A 210 -11.86 1.62 -3.82
C MET A 210 -11.86 0.97 -5.20
N LYS A 211 -10.84 1.22 -6.03
CA LYS A 211 -10.67 0.54 -7.32
C LYS A 211 -10.65 -0.97 -7.15
N LYS A 212 -9.96 -1.44 -6.12
CA LYS A 212 -9.86 -2.87 -5.82
C LYS A 212 -11.23 -3.43 -5.41
N LYS A 213 -11.96 -2.73 -4.54
CA LYS A 213 -13.32 -3.11 -4.14
C LYS A 213 -14.27 -3.16 -5.33
N ALA A 214 -14.17 -2.23 -6.26
CA ALA A 214 -14.99 -2.18 -7.47
C ALA A 214 -14.60 -3.24 -8.52
N SER A 215 -13.40 -3.80 -8.45
CA SER A 215 -12.93 -4.82 -9.39
C SER A 215 -13.63 -6.15 -9.16
N ARG A 216 -14.27 -6.68 -10.23
CA ARG A 216 -14.88 -8.01 -10.20
C ARG A 216 -13.88 -9.16 -10.32
N ALA A 217 -12.64 -8.87 -10.69
CA ALA A 217 -11.63 -9.89 -10.96
C ALA A 217 -11.11 -10.60 -9.69
N ILE A 218 -11.25 -9.97 -8.52
CA ILE A 218 -10.81 -10.53 -7.25
C ILE A 218 -11.85 -10.14 -6.21
N SER A 219 -12.31 -11.10 -5.42
CA SER A 219 -13.18 -10.79 -4.31
C SER A 219 -12.44 -9.93 -3.28
N PHE A 220 -12.93 -8.73 -3.03
CA PHE A 220 -12.44 -7.85 -1.96
C PHE A 220 -12.48 -8.56 -0.60
N GLU A 221 -13.45 -9.43 -0.40
CA GLU A 221 -13.62 -10.22 0.84
C GLU A 221 -12.44 -11.14 1.13
N HIS A 222 -11.71 -11.60 0.13
CA HIS A 222 -10.50 -12.43 0.35
C HIS A 222 -9.33 -11.64 0.99
N MET A 223 -9.39 -10.30 0.96
CA MET A 223 -8.40 -9.41 1.56
C MET A 223 -8.82 -8.94 2.95
N VAL A 224 -10.04 -9.28 3.36
CA VAL A 224 -10.61 -8.89 4.65
C VAL A 224 -10.45 -10.02 5.65
N THR A 225 -9.79 -9.74 6.77
CA THR A 225 -9.69 -10.64 7.91
C THR A 225 -10.63 -10.19 9.03
N THR A 226 -11.16 -11.14 9.79
CA THR A 226 -12.05 -10.84 10.91
C THR A 226 -11.37 -11.22 12.21
N ASP A 227 -11.30 -10.30 13.18
CA ASP A 227 -10.73 -10.58 14.48
C ASP A 227 -11.71 -11.37 15.38
N ALA A 228 -11.22 -11.77 16.57
CA ALA A 228 -12.02 -12.50 17.57
C ALA A 228 -13.27 -11.74 18.07
N LYS A 229 -13.35 -10.42 17.83
CA LYS A 229 -14.50 -9.57 18.19
C LYS A 229 -15.46 -9.36 17.01
N GLY A 230 -15.22 -10.02 15.87
CA GLY A 230 -16.01 -9.86 14.66
C GLY A 230 -15.71 -8.58 13.87
N ARG A 231 -14.67 -7.81 14.21
CA ARG A 231 -14.26 -6.62 13.45
C ARG A 231 -13.50 -7.02 12.19
N ARG A 232 -13.76 -6.31 11.11
CA ARG A 232 -13.26 -6.59 9.77
C ARG A 232 -12.09 -5.67 9.42
N PHE A 233 -10.96 -6.23 9.01
CA PHE A 233 -9.75 -5.48 8.65
C PHE A 233 -9.30 -5.82 7.25
N LEU A 234 -9.03 -4.80 6.43
CA LEU A 234 -8.41 -4.98 5.11
C LEU A 234 -6.91 -5.17 5.27
N SER A 235 -6.39 -6.31 4.81
CA SER A 235 -4.95 -6.60 4.83
C SER A 235 -4.24 -5.89 3.68
N LEU A 236 -3.27 -5.03 4.00
CA LEU A 236 -2.67 -4.07 3.07
C LEU A 236 -1.15 -4.06 3.18
N LEU A 237 -0.46 -4.23 2.05
CA LEU A 237 0.97 -3.99 1.91
C LEU A 237 1.20 -2.71 1.11
N VAL A 238 1.89 -1.75 1.69
CA VAL A 238 2.26 -0.50 1.01
C VAL A 238 3.77 -0.46 0.85
N SER A 239 4.26 -0.25 -0.35
CA SER A 239 5.68 0.00 -0.61
C SER A 239 5.93 1.44 -1.00
N VAL A 240 7.03 2.00 -0.52
CA VAL A 240 7.56 3.31 -0.90
C VAL A 240 9.00 3.13 -1.33
N ASP A 241 9.30 3.45 -2.59
CA ASP A 241 10.65 3.37 -3.15
C ASP A 241 11.27 4.76 -3.25
N GLU A 242 12.47 4.91 -2.68
CA GLU A 242 13.31 6.10 -2.74
C GLU A 242 12.58 7.44 -2.49
N PRO A 243 11.91 7.62 -1.33
CA PRO A 243 11.18 8.85 -1.03
C PRO A 243 12.07 10.10 -1.05
N GLU A 244 13.39 9.93 -0.88
CA GLU A 244 14.39 11.00 -0.89
C GLU A 244 14.58 11.67 -2.24
N LEU A 245 14.31 11.00 -3.35
CA LEU A 245 14.56 11.55 -4.68
C LEU A 245 13.68 12.77 -5.00
N HIS A 246 12.55 12.92 -4.31
CA HIS A 246 11.52 13.89 -4.69
C HIS A 246 11.04 14.77 -3.55
N LEU A 247 11.43 14.49 -2.31
CA LEU A 247 10.95 15.22 -1.14
C LEU A 247 12.12 15.68 -0.25
N HIS A 248 11.98 16.90 0.28
CA HIS A 248 12.86 17.37 1.33
C HIS A 248 12.76 16.44 2.57
N PRO A 249 13.85 16.15 3.32
CA PRO A 249 13.87 15.22 4.46
C PRO A 249 12.72 15.39 5.46
N TYR A 250 12.34 16.63 5.75
CA TYR A 250 11.20 16.90 6.62
C TYR A 250 9.87 16.36 6.05
N LEU A 251 9.63 16.55 4.74
CA LEU A 251 8.42 16.07 4.07
C LEU A 251 8.40 14.54 3.94
N GLN A 252 9.56 13.92 3.73
CA GLN A 252 9.70 12.46 3.71
C GLN A 252 9.23 11.87 5.04
N ARG A 253 9.81 12.35 6.16
CA ARG A 253 9.42 11.90 7.51
C ARG A 253 7.95 12.12 7.80
N ALA A 254 7.44 13.31 7.49
CA ALA A 254 6.03 13.62 7.70
C ALA A 254 5.10 12.67 6.93
N MET A 255 5.42 12.36 5.68
CA MET A 255 4.65 11.47 4.85
C MET A 255 4.73 10.00 5.33
N LEU A 256 5.93 9.51 5.65
CA LEU A 256 6.10 8.14 6.15
C LEU A 256 5.41 7.95 7.51
N SER A 257 5.53 8.93 8.42
CA SER A 257 4.76 8.94 9.66
C SER A 257 3.25 8.93 9.41
N PHE A 258 2.78 9.69 8.44
CA PHE A 258 1.37 9.72 8.11
C PHE A 258 0.89 8.40 7.49
N CYS A 259 1.67 7.78 6.61
CA CYS A 259 1.38 6.42 6.13
C CYS A 259 1.28 5.42 7.29
N HIS A 260 2.20 5.49 8.23
CA HIS A 260 2.16 4.65 9.42
C HIS A 260 0.88 4.87 10.23
N MET A 261 0.51 6.12 10.54
CA MET A 261 -0.72 6.45 11.27
C MET A 261 -1.98 5.93 10.55
N ILE A 262 -2.04 6.04 9.22
CA ILE A 262 -3.13 5.48 8.43
C ILE A 262 -3.20 3.95 8.59
N LEU A 263 -2.07 3.27 8.40
CA LEU A 263 -2.01 1.81 8.41
C LEU A 263 -2.21 1.21 9.81
N SER A 264 -1.91 1.99 10.87
CA SER A 264 -2.14 1.64 12.27
C SER A 264 -3.53 2.03 12.79
N ASN A 265 -4.38 2.62 11.95
CA ASN A 265 -5.71 3.13 12.32
C ASN A 265 -5.67 4.27 13.36
N GLU A 266 -4.58 5.02 13.42
CA GLU A 266 -4.37 6.13 14.35
C GLU A 266 -4.80 7.48 13.77
N GLU A 267 -5.14 7.55 12.49
CA GLU A 267 -5.70 8.75 11.84
C GLU A 267 -7.24 8.64 11.79
N PRO A 268 -7.97 9.30 12.70
CA PRO A 268 -9.40 9.04 12.91
C PRO A 268 -10.26 9.34 11.70
N PHE A 269 -9.89 10.39 10.94
CA PHE A 269 -10.66 10.78 9.78
C PHE A 269 -10.52 9.79 8.64
N PHE A 270 -9.29 9.37 8.34
CA PHE A 270 -9.05 8.36 7.31
C PHE A 270 -9.72 7.04 7.67
N LEU A 271 -9.66 6.66 8.95
CA LEU A 271 -10.36 5.48 9.45
C LEU A 271 -11.87 5.56 9.20
N LYS A 272 -12.48 6.71 9.46
CA LYS A 272 -13.91 6.92 9.19
C LYS A 272 -14.23 6.80 7.70
N LEU A 273 -13.39 7.33 6.81
CA LEU A 273 -13.54 7.14 5.36
C LEU A 273 -13.44 5.67 4.96
N VAL A 274 -12.47 4.95 5.49
CA VAL A 274 -12.30 3.50 5.26
C VAL A 274 -13.55 2.73 5.70
N GLN A 275 -14.07 3.01 6.90
CA GLN A 275 -15.28 2.38 7.42
C GLN A 275 -16.49 2.64 6.52
N THR A 276 -16.69 3.90 6.13
CA THR A 276 -17.85 4.32 5.33
C THR A 276 -17.77 3.76 3.90
N LEU A 277 -16.59 3.82 3.27
CA LEU A 277 -16.42 3.49 1.85
C LEU A 277 -16.20 2.01 1.58
N LEU A 278 -15.39 1.40 2.42
CA LEU A 278 -14.97 0.02 2.20
C LEU A 278 -15.86 -0.96 2.98
N GLY A 279 -16.54 -0.50 4.03
CA GLY A 279 -17.35 -1.36 4.90
C GLY A 279 -16.50 -2.30 5.76
N VAL A 280 -15.32 -1.84 6.16
CA VAL A 280 -14.40 -2.54 7.08
C VAL A 280 -14.13 -1.66 8.29
N ASP A 281 -13.82 -2.26 9.42
CA ASP A 281 -13.60 -1.52 10.68
C ASP A 281 -12.23 -0.84 10.74
N GLY A 282 -11.27 -1.29 9.91
CA GLY A 282 -9.95 -0.70 9.83
C GLY A 282 -9.03 -1.41 8.84
N LEU A 283 -7.75 -1.07 8.92
CA LEU A 283 -6.68 -1.65 8.12
C LEU A 283 -5.79 -2.55 8.98
N SER A 284 -5.29 -3.61 8.38
CA SER A 284 -4.15 -4.39 8.86
C SER A 284 -3.00 -4.11 7.88
N GLY A 285 -2.31 -3.00 8.10
CA GLY A 285 -1.36 -2.45 7.14
C GLY A 285 0.09 -2.71 7.51
N GLN A 286 0.92 -2.99 6.50
CA GLN A 286 2.37 -3.13 6.62
C GLN A 286 3.05 -2.23 5.57
N LEU A 287 3.99 -1.39 6.02
CA LEU A 287 4.73 -0.44 5.19
C LEU A 287 6.15 -0.97 4.93
N PHE A 288 6.55 -1.00 3.68
CA PHE A 288 7.91 -1.30 3.23
C PHE A 288 8.52 -0.07 2.59
N VAL A 289 9.61 0.43 3.14
CA VAL A 289 10.31 1.62 2.65
C VAL A 289 11.68 1.21 2.17
N VAL A 290 11.97 1.45 0.91
CA VAL A 290 13.30 1.30 0.33
C VAL A 290 13.93 2.68 0.22
N THR A 291 15.11 2.87 0.80
CA THR A 291 15.76 4.17 0.84
C THR A 291 17.29 4.05 0.86
N HIS A 292 17.96 5.07 0.35
CA HIS A 292 19.39 5.29 0.52
C HIS A 292 19.69 6.27 1.65
N SER A 293 18.68 6.96 2.17
CA SER A 293 18.83 8.01 3.17
C SER A 293 18.42 7.53 4.56
N THR A 294 19.33 7.71 5.52
CA THR A 294 19.01 7.51 6.94
C THR A 294 18.02 8.56 7.47
N ASP A 295 17.85 9.68 6.76
CA ASP A 295 16.88 10.72 7.12
C ASP A 295 15.43 10.26 6.97
N ALA A 296 15.17 9.21 6.17
CA ALA A 296 13.86 8.61 6.03
C ALA A 296 13.43 7.78 7.24
N LEU A 297 14.38 7.38 8.10
CA LEU A 297 14.09 6.57 9.28
C LEU A 297 13.28 7.37 10.30
N VAL A 298 12.13 6.85 10.63
CA VAL A 298 11.20 7.46 11.60
C VAL A 298 11.23 6.62 12.88
N ASN A 299 11.88 7.15 13.91
CA ASN A 299 11.76 6.79 15.33
C ASN A 299 12.24 5.43 15.84
N ASP A 300 12.46 4.38 15.06
CA ASP A 300 12.89 3.08 15.61
C ASP A 300 13.85 2.31 14.69
N TYR A 301 15.12 2.23 15.11
CA TYR A 301 16.16 1.48 14.38
C TYR A 301 15.94 -0.04 14.35
N ARG A 302 15.02 -0.59 15.17
CA ARG A 302 14.69 -2.03 15.16
C ARG A 302 13.94 -2.46 13.91
N GLN A 303 13.43 -1.51 13.14
CA GLN A 303 12.68 -1.74 11.90
C GLN A 303 13.57 -1.78 10.64
N ILE A 304 14.91 -1.70 10.80
CA ILE A 304 15.85 -1.76 9.69
C ILE A 304 16.16 -3.21 9.36
N ILE A 305 16.05 -3.53 8.07
CA ILE A 305 16.35 -4.85 7.49
C ILE A 305 17.59 -4.72 6.61
#